data_36a434a83e265cf1c9aa0dad4771745c
#
_entry.id   36a434a83e265cf1c9aa0dad4771745c
#
_cell.length_a   1.000
_cell.length_b   1.000
_cell.length_c   1.000
_cell.angle_alpha   90.00
_cell.angle_beta   90.00
_cell.angle_gamma   90.00
#
_symmetry.space_group_name_H-M   'P 1'
#
loop_
_entity.id
_entity.type
_entity.pdbx_description
1 polymer ?
#
loop_
_entity_poly.entity_id
_entity_poly.type
_entity_poly.pdbx_seq_one_letter_code
_entity_poly.pdbx_strand_id
1 'polypeptide(L)'
;KQYGLAHFLEHMAFNATEHFPHGVMTYLRDHSLVFNAQTGINETRFQVNNVPVADSEATASMMLLLKDWCNGIKILPKDVEKEANIISEEWRQSRNVNKRLTEAIAPYIYNHSDYATHNVIGSEKQIHSYTAKDIKTFYQQWYRPELQCVAIIGDIEPTEYEKEVKRIFGAIPASKKPITRENALVPENDTPLYYRFIDKENTSNSVGIYQRNLAITDPTKRDVVGDQLKARLFQRLASQELAMLRNDAKEEFITATVSYSPLVRQYDQNAWDFVPYAGKEQAALKQILAIRERIYRQGFDSEEFEQAKEALYNEMKPLMES
;
A
#
# COMPACT_ATOMS: atom_id res chain seq x y z
N LYS A 1 -17.31 10.04 10.54
CA LYS A 1 -16.08 9.34 10.17
C LYS A 1 -14.94 10.37 10.08
N GLN A 2 -13.76 10.03 10.61
CA GLN A 2 -12.61 10.94 10.78
C GLN A 2 -11.58 10.67 9.67
N TYR A 3 -12.00 10.81 8.41
CA TYR A 3 -11.11 10.58 7.26
C TYR A 3 -9.99 11.62 7.22
N GLY A 4 -8.77 11.18 6.89
CA GLY A 4 -7.58 12.04 6.80
C GLY A 4 -6.79 12.18 8.10
N LEU A 5 -7.31 11.75 9.28
CA LEU A 5 -6.57 11.92 10.54
C LEU A 5 -5.28 11.11 10.61
N ALA A 6 -5.26 9.90 10.05
CA ALA A 6 -4.04 9.09 10.01
C ALA A 6 -2.94 9.78 9.18
N HIS A 7 -3.31 10.29 8.01
CA HIS A 7 -2.41 11.04 7.14
C HIS A 7 -1.97 12.38 7.77
N PHE A 8 -2.89 13.07 8.42
CA PHE A 8 -2.54 14.29 9.16
C PHE A 8 -1.51 14.01 10.27
N LEU A 9 -1.70 12.91 11.00
CA LEU A 9 -0.75 12.50 12.04
C LEU A 9 0.61 12.08 11.45
N GLU A 10 0.65 11.50 10.27
CA GLU A 10 1.88 11.23 9.53
C GLU A 10 2.68 12.51 9.33
N HIS A 11 2.06 13.59 8.84
CA HIS A 11 2.70 14.90 8.69
C HIS A 11 3.20 15.46 10.04
N MET A 12 2.40 15.33 11.09
CA MET A 12 2.78 15.77 12.43
C MET A 12 4.01 15.05 12.97
N ALA A 13 4.26 13.80 12.56
CA ALA A 13 5.40 13.01 13.01
C ALA A 13 6.77 13.57 12.55
N PHE A 14 6.78 14.45 11.56
CA PHE A 14 8.00 15.13 11.09
C PHE A 14 8.22 16.50 11.71
N ASN A 15 7.31 16.97 12.52
CA ASN A 15 7.46 18.17 13.35
C ASN A 15 8.16 17.83 14.67
N ALA A 16 7.89 18.56 15.75
CA ALA A 16 8.54 18.36 17.02
C ALA A 16 8.12 17.03 17.68
N THR A 17 9.09 16.33 18.24
CA THR A 17 8.90 15.14 19.09
C THR A 17 9.60 15.30 20.44
N GLU A 18 9.57 14.26 21.27
CA GLU A 18 10.17 14.30 22.60
C GLU A 18 11.67 14.60 22.55
N HIS A 19 12.42 13.87 21.70
CA HIS A 19 13.87 13.99 21.57
C HIS A 19 14.30 14.91 20.43
N PHE A 20 13.40 15.29 19.53
CA PHE A 20 13.67 16.20 18.41
C PHE A 20 12.80 17.47 18.49
N PRO A 21 13.03 18.36 19.48
CA PRO A 21 12.17 19.52 19.74
C PRO A 21 12.20 20.58 18.61
N HIS A 22 13.24 20.58 17.78
CA HIS A 22 13.40 21.48 16.63
C HIS A 22 12.82 20.95 15.33
N GLY A 23 12.22 19.74 15.38
CA GLY A 23 11.58 19.06 14.26
C GLY A 23 12.42 17.92 13.69
N VAL A 24 11.76 16.79 13.49
CA VAL A 24 12.35 15.58 12.91
C VAL A 24 12.84 15.83 11.49
N MET A 25 12.05 16.54 10.67
CA MET A 25 12.41 16.88 9.28
C MET A 25 13.75 17.63 9.20
N THR A 26 13.97 18.57 10.10
CA THR A 26 15.23 19.35 10.19
C THR A 26 16.39 18.41 10.51
N TYR A 27 16.25 17.58 11.53
CA TYR A 27 17.27 16.63 11.92
C TYR A 27 17.65 15.67 10.77
N LEU A 28 16.67 15.06 10.11
CA LEU A 28 16.91 14.10 9.03
C LEU A 28 17.64 14.74 7.84
N ARG A 29 17.29 15.97 7.50
CA ARG A 29 17.96 16.72 6.41
C ARG A 29 19.38 17.14 6.78
N ASP A 30 19.59 17.64 7.97
CA ASP A 30 20.90 18.08 8.45
C ASP A 30 21.92 16.93 8.48
N HIS A 31 21.43 15.69 8.70
CA HIS A 31 22.25 14.47 8.67
C HIS A 31 22.22 13.72 7.34
N SER A 32 21.62 14.30 6.31
CA SER A 32 21.52 13.71 4.95
C SER A 32 20.94 12.29 4.93
N LEU A 33 20.00 12.00 5.85
CA LEU A 33 19.35 10.70 5.95
C LEU A 33 18.21 10.60 4.93
N VAL A 34 18.07 9.42 4.33
CA VAL A 34 16.96 9.12 3.41
C VAL A 34 15.78 8.62 4.24
N PHE A 35 14.66 9.30 4.12
CA PHE A 35 13.45 8.95 4.87
C PHE A 35 12.22 8.99 3.99
N ASN A 36 11.21 8.26 4.40
CA ASN A 36 9.88 8.29 3.80
C ASN A 36 8.81 7.96 4.84
N ALA A 37 7.58 8.40 4.58
CA ALA A 37 6.41 7.92 5.28
C ALA A 37 5.26 7.75 4.29
N GLN A 38 4.33 6.90 4.64
CA GLN A 38 3.17 6.61 3.81
C GLN A 38 2.01 6.16 4.67
N THR A 39 0.88 6.83 4.50
CA THR A 39 -0.40 6.37 5.05
C THR A 39 -1.18 5.63 3.98
N GLY A 40 -1.38 4.36 4.20
CA GLY A 40 -2.25 3.50 3.42
C GLY A 40 -3.66 3.40 4.02
N ILE A 41 -4.48 2.55 3.41
CA ILE A 41 -5.87 2.35 3.85
C ILE A 41 -5.95 1.59 5.20
N ASN A 42 -4.91 0.85 5.57
CA ASN A 42 -4.88 -0.02 6.75
C ASN A 42 -3.74 0.29 7.74
N GLU A 43 -2.73 1.04 7.34
CA GLU A 43 -1.53 1.30 8.13
C GLU A 43 -0.88 2.63 7.76
N THR A 44 -0.09 3.16 8.68
CA THR A 44 0.90 4.22 8.41
C THR A 44 2.27 3.62 8.65
N ARG A 45 3.19 3.82 7.69
CA ARG A 45 4.56 3.34 7.75
C ARG A 45 5.52 4.53 7.75
N PHE A 46 6.48 4.50 8.65
CA PHE A 46 7.60 5.44 8.69
C PHE A 46 8.89 4.68 8.48
N GLN A 47 9.82 5.24 7.74
CA GLN A 47 11.11 4.60 7.50
C GLN A 47 12.24 5.62 7.40
N VAL A 48 13.41 5.23 7.88
CA VAL A 48 14.68 5.92 7.65
C VAL A 48 15.66 4.91 7.09
N ASN A 49 16.31 5.28 5.99
CA ASN A 49 17.24 4.41 5.28
C ASN A 49 18.66 5.03 5.33
N ASN A 50 19.65 4.20 5.03
CA ASN A 50 21.05 4.60 4.92
C ASN A 50 21.62 5.22 6.21
N VAL A 51 21.15 4.74 7.36
CA VAL A 51 21.75 5.11 8.66
C VAL A 51 23.12 4.46 8.75
N PRO A 52 24.20 5.23 8.97
CA PRO A 52 25.56 4.66 9.07
C PRO A 52 25.68 3.83 10.34
N VAL A 53 25.69 2.51 10.23
CA VAL A 53 25.72 1.59 11.40
C VAL A 53 27.01 1.65 12.20
N ALA A 54 28.11 2.12 11.59
CA ALA A 54 29.38 2.36 12.29
C ALA A 54 29.35 3.62 13.18
N ASP A 55 28.38 4.51 12.99
CA ASP A 55 28.19 5.70 13.79
C ASP A 55 27.17 5.41 14.92
N SER A 56 27.71 5.23 16.12
CA SER A 56 26.88 4.91 17.30
C SER A 56 25.95 6.06 17.73
N GLU A 57 26.29 7.31 17.44
CA GLU A 57 25.44 8.46 17.73
C GLU A 57 24.25 8.51 16.74
N ALA A 58 24.51 8.28 15.45
CA ALA A 58 23.47 8.21 14.42
C ALA A 58 22.50 7.07 14.72
N THR A 59 23.00 5.87 15.04
CA THR A 59 22.15 4.72 15.35
C THR A 59 21.32 4.93 16.62
N ALA A 60 21.92 5.48 17.68
CA ALA A 60 21.19 5.81 18.91
C ALA A 60 20.10 6.86 18.67
N SER A 61 20.38 7.89 17.89
CA SER A 61 19.41 8.93 17.53
C SER A 61 18.25 8.34 16.73
N MET A 62 18.52 7.40 15.78
CA MET A 62 17.46 6.74 15.01
C MET A 62 16.58 5.85 15.88
N MET A 63 17.16 5.15 16.88
CA MET A 63 16.37 4.39 17.85
C MET A 63 15.43 5.29 18.65
N LEU A 64 15.89 6.47 19.06
CA LEU A 64 15.06 7.47 19.74
C LEU A 64 13.98 8.04 18.81
N LEU A 65 14.32 8.28 17.55
CA LEU A 65 13.34 8.74 16.56
C LEU A 65 12.20 7.72 16.33
N LEU A 66 12.56 6.45 16.14
CA LEU A 66 11.57 5.38 16.02
C LEU A 66 10.69 5.29 17.29
N LYS A 67 11.30 5.40 18.48
CA LYS A 67 10.54 5.45 19.74
C LYS A 67 9.61 6.66 19.80
N ASP A 68 10.07 7.84 19.35
CA ASP A 68 9.27 9.05 19.36
C ASP A 68 8.08 8.97 18.38
N TRP A 69 8.26 8.36 17.24
CA TRP A 69 7.12 8.08 16.34
C TRP A 69 6.10 7.15 17.01
N CYS A 70 6.56 6.19 17.80
CA CYS A 70 5.67 5.30 18.56
C CYS A 70 4.90 6.01 19.68
N ASN A 71 5.56 6.89 20.45
CA ASN A 71 4.97 7.46 21.68
C ASN A 71 5.53 8.84 22.09
N GLY A 72 6.08 9.63 21.18
CA GLY A 72 6.74 10.89 21.50
C GLY A 72 6.38 12.09 20.61
N ILE A 73 5.42 11.94 19.69
CA ILE A 73 5.01 13.02 18.79
C ILE A 73 4.34 14.16 19.58
N LYS A 74 4.86 15.37 19.42
CA LYS A 74 4.27 16.59 20.01
C LYS A 74 3.31 17.22 19.01
N ILE A 75 2.04 17.29 19.40
CA ILE A 75 0.98 17.85 18.56
C ILE A 75 0.70 19.27 19.04
N LEU A 76 1.42 20.24 18.44
CA LEU A 76 1.32 21.64 18.81
C LEU A 76 0.31 22.36 17.88
N PRO A 77 -0.57 23.25 18.41
CA PRO A 77 -1.57 23.93 17.59
C PRO A 77 -0.99 24.69 16.38
N LYS A 78 0.17 25.33 16.53
CA LYS A 78 0.84 26.06 15.44
C LYS A 78 1.29 25.14 14.30
N ASP A 79 1.71 23.90 14.64
CA ASP A 79 2.16 22.93 13.64
C ASP A 79 0.94 22.31 12.93
N VAL A 80 -0.18 22.13 13.63
CA VAL A 80 -1.45 21.68 13.04
C VAL A 80 -1.95 22.66 11.98
N GLU A 81 -1.94 23.96 12.25
CA GLU A 81 -2.35 24.99 11.29
C GLU A 81 -1.44 24.99 10.05
N LYS A 82 -0.12 24.90 10.27
CA LYS A 82 0.88 24.81 9.20
C LYS A 82 0.65 23.57 8.33
N GLU A 83 0.53 22.39 8.96
CA GLU A 83 0.36 21.13 8.21
C GLU A 83 -1.01 21.05 7.52
N ALA A 84 -2.07 21.62 8.08
CA ALA A 84 -3.36 21.69 7.39
C ALA A 84 -3.24 22.39 6.00
N ASN A 85 -2.44 23.45 5.90
CA ASN A 85 -2.21 24.14 4.63
C ASN A 85 -1.37 23.28 3.66
N ILE A 86 -0.35 22.59 4.15
CA ILE A 86 0.48 21.69 3.34
C ILE A 86 -0.35 20.53 2.78
N ILE A 87 -1.13 19.87 3.64
CA ILE A 87 -2.00 18.73 3.25
C ILE A 87 -3.11 19.20 2.29
N SER A 88 -3.64 20.41 2.49
CA SER A 88 -4.64 20.98 1.59
C SER A 88 -4.07 21.21 0.19
N GLU A 89 -2.82 21.66 0.10
CA GLU A 89 -2.14 21.83 -1.19
C GLU A 89 -1.85 20.48 -1.85
N GLU A 90 -1.41 19.50 -1.11
CA GLU A 90 -1.26 18.10 -1.58
C GLU A 90 -2.60 17.55 -2.09
N TRP A 91 -3.68 17.76 -1.35
CA TRP A 91 -5.03 17.37 -1.76
C TRP A 91 -5.41 18.00 -3.12
N ARG A 92 -5.12 19.30 -3.33
CA ARG A 92 -5.40 19.99 -4.60
C ARG A 92 -4.58 19.40 -5.74
N GLN A 93 -3.28 19.19 -5.52
CA GLN A 93 -2.37 18.64 -6.54
C GLN A 93 -2.72 17.19 -6.92
N SER A 94 -3.27 16.43 -5.98
CA SER A 94 -3.69 15.05 -6.23
C SER A 94 -4.98 14.94 -7.08
N ARG A 95 -5.72 16.02 -7.32
CA ARG A 95 -7.03 16.04 -8.03
C ARG A 95 -6.91 15.93 -9.55
N ASN A 96 -6.29 14.85 -10.04
CA ASN A 96 -6.20 14.53 -11.47
C ASN A 96 -7.25 13.48 -11.88
N VAL A 97 -7.31 13.15 -13.17
CA VAL A 97 -8.28 12.18 -13.73
C VAL A 97 -8.16 10.80 -13.08
N ASN A 98 -6.94 10.34 -12.78
CA ASN A 98 -6.72 9.04 -12.15
C ASN A 98 -7.30 8.99 -10.72
N LYS A 99 -7.15 10.07 -9.96
CA LYS A 99 -7.75 10.17 -8.63
C LYS A 99 -9.26 10.16 -8.69
N ARG A 100 -9.86 10.91 -9.63
CA ARG A 100 -11.31 10.91 -9.83
C ARG A 100 -11.82 9.53 -10.26
N LEU A 101 -11.09 8.83 -11.15
CA LEU A 101 -11.39 7.45 -11.55
C LEU A 101 -11.37 6.52 -10.33
N THR A 102 -10.27 6.53 -9.55
CA THR A 102 -10.12 5.67 -8.37
C THR A 102 -11.25 5.89 -7.36
N GLU A 103 -11.61 7.14 -7.09
CA GLU A 103 -12.71 7.47 -6.19
C GLU A 103 -14.07 7.00 -6.74
N ALA A 104 -14.28 7.13 -8.05
CA ALA A 104 -15.52 6.73 -8.71
C ALA A 104 -15.73 5.22 -8.77
N ILE A 105 -14.66 4.44 -8.97
CA ILE A 105 -14.74 2.98 -9.03
C ILE A 105 -14.67 2.29 -7.66
N ALA A 106 -14.20 2.98 -6.61
CA ALA A 106 -14.04 2.41 -5.28
C ALA A 106 -15.30 1.72 -4.73
N PRO A 107 -16.54 2.25 -4.89
CA PRO A 107 -17.75 1.56 -4.47
C PRO A 107 -17.94 0.18 -5.11
N TYR A 108 -17.48 0.00 -6.33
CA TYR A 108 -17.58 -1.25 -7.08
C TYR A 108 -16.44 -2.21 -6.73
N ILE A 109 -15.21 -1.71 -6.66
CA ILE A 109 -14.04 -2.51 -6.27
C ILE A 109 -14.20 -3.05 -4.84
N TYR A 110 -14.69 -2.23 -3.93
CA TYR A 110 -14.88 -2.60 -2.51
C TYR A 110 -16.32 -2.97 -2.15
N ASN A 111 -17.16 -3.22 -3.15
CA ASN A 111 -18.56 -3.60 -3.01
C ASN A 111 -19.28 -2.84 -1.89
N HIS A 112 -19.23 -1.51 -1.96
CA HIS A 112 -19.89 -0.58 -1.01
C HIS A 112 -19.53 -0.76 0.46
N SER A 113 -18.45 -1.48 0.77
CA SER A 113 -17.92 -1.61 2.14
C SER A 113 -17.35 -0.28 2.67
N ASP A 114 -16.90 -0.30 3.92
CA ASP A 114 -16.24 0.87 4.52
C ASP A 114 -14.98 1.30 3.75
N TYR A 115 -14.30 0.37 3.08
CA TYR A 115 -13.17 0.68 2.21
C TYR A 115 -13.56 1.58 1.03
N ALA A 116 -14.77 1.46 0.50
CA ALA A 116 -15.25 2.24 -0.63
C ALA A 116 -15.31 3.75 -0.35
N THR A 117 -15.48 4.12 0.91
CA THR A 117 -15.59 5.52 1.33
C THR A 117 -14.38 6.01 2.11
N HIS A 118 -13.39 5.14 2.36
CA HIS A 118 -12.20 5.49 3.13
C HIS A 118 -11.25 6.33 2.28
N ASN A 119 -11.31 7.65 2.45
CA ASN A 119 -10.36 8.57 1.82
C ASN A 119 -9.21 8.86 2.78
N VAL A 120 -8.01 8.39 2.43
CA VAL A 120 -6.80 8.47 3.27
C VAL A 120 -6.41 9.92 3.56
N ILE A 121 -6.46 10.81 2.56
CA ILE A 121 -6.12 12.24 2.74
C ILE A 121 -7.30 13.05 3.33
N GLY A 122 -8.53 12.51 3.25
CA GLY A 122 -9.74 13.22 3.62
C GLY A 122 -10.21 14.23 2.56
N SER A 123 -11.06 15.16 2.97
CA SER A 123 -11.52 16.28 2.17
C SER A 123 -10.91 17.59 2.68
N GLU A 124 -10.80 18.60 1.82
CA GLU A 124 -10.31 19.93 2.20
C GLU A 124 -11.02 20.48 3.43
N LYS A 125 -12.34 20.32 3.51
CA LYS A 125 -13.14 20.71 4.67
C LYS A 125 -12.72 19.99 5.95
N GLN A 126 -12.44 18.68 5.86
CA GLN A 126 -12.01 17.89 7.01
C GLN A 126 -10.61 18.28 7.46
N ILE A 127 -9.66 18.45 6.51
CA ILE A 127 -8.29 18.85 6.80
C ILE A 127 -8.28 20.12 7.67
N HIS A 128 -9.05 21.14 7.31
CA HIS A 128 -9.12 22.41 8.07
C HIS A 128 -10.03 22.36 9.31
N SER A 129 -10.76 21.26 9.54
CA SER A 129 -11.62 21.13 10.72
C SER A 129 -10.93 20.49 11.92
N TYR A 130 -9.79 19.83 11.71
CA TYR A 130 -9.11 19.11 12.79
C TYR A 130 -8.31 20.03 13.69
N THR A 131 -8.48 19.81 14.99
CA THR A 131 -7.75 20.50 16.04
C THR A 131 -6.60 19.64 16.57
N ALA A 132 -5.66 20.27 17.27
CA ALA A 132 -4.60 19.53 17.99
C ALA A 132 -5.18 18.47 18.96
N LYS A 133 -6.35 18.74 19.55
CA LYS A 133 -7.04 17.79 20.42
C LYS A 133 -7.53 16.56 19.67
N ASP A 134 -8.09 16.74 18.47
CA ASP A 134 -8.58 15.63 17.65
C ASP A 134 -7.44 14.71 17.22
N ILE A 135 -6.34 15.30 16.73
CA ILE A 135 -5.15 14.56 16.29
C ILE A 135 -4.50 13.85 17.49
N LYS A 136 -4.38 14.52 18.63
CA LYS A 136 -3.85 13.91 19.86
C LYS A 136 -4.71 12.74 20.35
N THR A 137 -6.04 12.87 20.27
CA THR A 137 -6.97 11.80 20.63
C THR A 137 -6.79 10.61 19.71
N PHE A 138 -6.66 10.84 18.39
CA PHE A 138 -6.38 9.81 17.40
C PHE A 138 -5.04 9.11 17.67
N TYR A 139 -3.98 9.89 17.94
CA TYR A 139 -2.66 9.36 18.29
C TYR A 139 -2.72 8.44 19.50
N GLN A 140 -3.33 8.87 20.58
CA GLN A 140 -3.48 8.07 21.81
C GLN A 140 -4.35 6.82 21.63
N GLN A 141 -5.28 6.86 20.70
CA GLN A 141 -6.17 5.74 20.40
C GLN A 141 -5.49 4.67 19.56
N TRP A 142 -4.70 5.05 18.56
CA TRP A 142 -4.20 4.13 17.54
C TRP A 142 -2.71 3.85 17.61
N TYR A 143 -1.88 4.76 18.17
CA TYR A 143 -0.45 4.53 18.34
C TYR A 143 -0.18 3.87 19.69
N ARG A 144 -0.49 2.60 19.76
CA ARG A 144 -0.45 1.78 20.96
C ARG A 144 0.50 0.61 20.73
N PRO A 145 1.27 0.16 21.76
CA PRO A 145 2.26 -0.90 21.59
C PRO A 145 1.71 -2.16 20.89
N GLU A 146 0.49 -2.57 21.22
CA GLU A 146 -0.15 -3.75 20.62
C GLU A 146 -0.56 -3.59 19.15
N LEU A 147 -0.50 -2.37 18.61
CA LEU A 147 -0.83 -2.05 17.21
C LEU A 147 0.38 -1.60 16.40
N GLN A 148 1.59 -1.65 16.98
CA GLN A 148 2.82 -1.18 16.37
C GLN A 148 3.79 -2.33 16.10
N CYS A 149 4.60 -2.16 15.07
CA CYS A 149 5.71 -3.05 14.74
C CYS A 149 6.92 -2.18 14.41
N VAL A 150 8.09 -2.55 14.95
CA VAL A 150 9.37 -1.93 14.63
C VAL A 150 10.24 -2.97 13.95
N ALA A 151 10.80 -2.62 12.79
CA ALA A 151 11.74 -3.45 12.06
C ALA A 151 13.06 -2.69 11.85
N ILE A 152 14.17 -3.34 12.12
CA ILE A 152 15.52 -2.82 11.89
C ILE A 152 16.24 -3.82 11.02
N ILE A 153 16.74 -3.36 9.88
CA ILE A 153 17.36 -4.22 8.85
C ILE A 153 18.66 -3.58 8.43
N GLY A 154 19.75 -4.34 8.43
CA GLY A 154 21.06 -3.85 8.01
C GLY A 154 22.19 -4.79 8.41
N ASP A 155 23.41 -4.36 8.19
CA ASP A 155 24.64 -5.04 8.67
C ASP A 155 24.83 -4.75 10.16
N ILE A 156 24.05 -5.46 10.98
CA ILE A 156 23.99 -5.26 12.43
C ILE A 156 24.08 -6.60 13.15
N GLU A 157 24.53 -6.58 14.43
CA GLU A 157 24.44 -7.75 15.30
C GLU A 157 23.02 -7.83 15.91
N PRO A 158 22.18 -8.80 15.48
CA PRO A 158 20.77 -8.84 15.87
C PRO A 158 20.55 -8.91 17.38
N THR A 159 21.40 -9.65 18.11
CA THR A 159 21.25 -9.82 19.56
C THR A 159 21.51 -8.54 20.35
N GLU A 160 22.40 -7.68 19.88
CA GLU A 160 22.67 -6.40 20.51
C GLU A 160 21.54 -5.41 20.25
N TYR A 161 21.05 -5.35 18.99
CA TYR A 161 19.92 -4.51 18.66
C TYR A 161 18.62 -4.98 19.32
N GLU A 162 18.40 -6.28 19.49
CA GLU A 162 17.26 -6.80 20.24
C GLU A 162 17.26 -6.31 21.69
N LYS A 163 18.42 -6.33 22.37
CA LYS A 163 18.54 -5.79 23.73
C LYS A 163 18.18 -4.31 23.78
N GLU A 164 18.68 -3.55 22.81
CA GLU A 164 18.44 -2.11 22.75
C GLU A 164 16.97 -1.79 22.43
N VAL A 165 16.35 -2.51 21.49
CA VAL A 165 14.91 -2.43 21.22
C VAL A 165 14.11 -2.71 22.48
N LYS A 166 14.40 -3.80 23.20
CA LYS A 166 13.73 -4.12 24.48
C LYS A 166 13.91 -3.03 25.52
N ARG A 167 15.08 -2.42 25.61
CA ARG A 167 15.37 -1.34 26.55
C ARG A 167 14.59 -0.07 26.23
N ILE A 168 14.58 0.36 24.97
CA ILE A 168 13.99 1.64 24.54
C ILE A 168 12.47 1.52 24.43
N PHE A 169 11.97 0.53 23.70
CA PHE A 169 10.54 0.38 23.43
C PHE A 169 9.80 -0.28 24.59
N GLY A 170 10.49 -1.12 25.39
CA GLY A 170 9.93 -1.68 26.61
C GLY A 170 9.60 -0.63 27.69
N ALA A 171 10.15 0.58 27.58
CA ALA A 171 9.78 1.71 28.43
C ALA A 171 8.44 2.37 28.03
N ILE A 172 7.89 2.05 26.88
CA ILE A 172 6.58 2.55 26.45
C ILE A 172 5.50 1.86 27.32
N PRO A 173 4.63 2.63 28.01
CA PRO A 173 3.63 2.03 28.89
C PRO A 173 2.67 1.12 28.12
N ALA A 174 2.43 -0.06 28.65
CA ALA A 174 1.41 -0.96 28.12
C ALA A 174 0.02 -0.33 28.19
N SER A 175 -0.81 -0.64 27.21
CA SER A 175 -2.16 -0.14 27.16
C SER A 175 -3.02 -0.72 28.28
N LYS A 176 -3.69 0.16 29.07
CA LYS A 176 -4.57 -0.27 30.15
C LYS A 176 -5.77 -1.10 29.67
N LYS A 177 -6.23 -0.82 28.45
CA LYS A 177 -7.34 -1.53 27.76
C LYS A 177 -6.89 -1.79 26.33
N PRO A 178 -6.28 -2.94 26.03
CA PRO A 178 -5.90 -3.30 24.66
C PRO A 178 -7.10 -3.26 23.72
N ILE A 179 -6.87 -2.83 22.49
CA ILE A 179 -7.89 -2.84 21.44
C ILE A 179 -7.65 -4.05 20.56
N THR A 180 -8.69 -4.85 20.35
CA THR A 180 -8.70 -5.80 19.26
C THR A 180 -9.12 -5.07 17.99
N ARG A 181 -8.27 -5.10 16.97
CA ARG A 181 -8.60 -4.48 15.69
C ARG A 181 -9.60 -5.36 14.95
N GLU A 182 -10.77 -4.80 14.69
CA GLU A 182 -11.71 -5.43 13.76
C GLU A 182 -11.24 -5.21 12.32
N ASN A 183 -11.30 -6.26 11.51
CA ASN A 183 -11.03 -6.17 10.09
C ASN A 183 -12.33 -5.80 9.37
N ALA A 184 -12.31 -4.71 8.64
CA ALA A 184 -13.40 -4.39 7.73
C ALA A 184 -13.49 -5.46 6.64
N LEU A 185 -14.69 -5.97 6.41
CA LEU A 185 -14.94 -6.97 5.37
C LEU A 185 -15.43 -6.29 4.10
N VAL A 186 -15.05 -6.85 2.96
CA VAL A 186 -15.64 -6.52 1.68
C VAL A 186 -16.70 -7.57 1.39
N PRO A 187 -17.99 -7.21 1.28
CA PRO A 187 -19.03 -8.19 0.97
C PRO A 187 -18.78 -8.89 -0.37
N GLU A 188 -19.15 -10.14 -0.47
CA GLU A 188 -19.17 -10.84 -1.75
C GLU A 188 -20.30 -10.34 -2.64
N ASN A 189 -20.19 -10.55 -3.95
CA ASN A 189 -21.24 -10.22 -4.92
C ASN A 189 -21.52 -11.43 -5.78
N ASP A 190 -22.79 -11.84 -5.88
CA ASP A 190 -23.24 -12.99 -6.67
C ASP A 190 -23.26 -12.71 -8.17
N THR A 191 -23.29 -11.43 -8.52
CA THR A 191 -23.32 -10.98 -9.92
C THR A 191 -22.22 -9.94 -10.16
N PRO A 192 -21.65 -9.88 -11.39
CA PRO A 192 -20.67 -8.87 -11.73
C PRO A 192 -21.20 -7.45 -11.52
N LEU A 193 -20.36 -6.59 -10.95
CA LEU A 193 -20.64 -5.17 -10.82
C LEU A 193 -20.05 -4.44 -12.02
N TYR A 194 -20.80 -3.50 -12.59
CA TYR A 194 -20.38 -2.74 -13.77
C TYR A 194 -20.33 -1.26 -13.44
N TYR A 195 -19.28 -0.61 -13.91
CA TYR A 195 -19.16 0.84 -13.82
C TYR A 195 -18.56 1.42 -15.10
N ARG A 196 -19.03 2.59 -15.48
CA ARG A 196 -18.48 3.36 -16.60
C ARG A 196 -18.10 4.74 -16.11
N PHE A 197 -16.80 5.05 -16.22
CA PHE A 197 -16.26 6.38 -15.92
C PHE A 197 -16.06 7.16 -17.22
N ILE A 198 -16.51 8.42 -17.24
CA ILE A 198 -16.30 9.34 -18.36
C ILE A 198 -15.73 10.63 -17.78
N ASP A 199 -14.61 11.05 -18.28
CA ASP A 199 -13.96 12.30 -17.88
C ASP A 199 -13.35 12.98 -19.12
N LYS A 200 -13.54 14.31 -19.22
CA LYS A 200 -13.05 15.09 -20.36
C LYS A 200 -11.52 15.16 -20.48
N GLU A 201 -10.81 14.92 -19.39
CA GLU A 201 -9.35 14.89 -19.36
C GLU A 201 -8.79 13.50 -19.68
N ASN A 202 -9.65 12.49 -19.80
CA ASN A 202 -9.20 11.15 -20.17
C ASN A 202 -8.95 11.08 -21.68
N THR A 203 -7.73 10.72 -22.05
CA THR A 203 -7.26 10.70 -23.46
C THR A 203 -7.33 9.31 -24.10
N SER A 204 -7.62 8.28 -23.33
CA SER A 204 -7.70 6.89 -23.83
C SER A 204 -8.83 6.13 -23.18
N ASN A 205 -9.44 5.21 -23.95
CA ASN A 205 -10.37 4.24 -23.39
C ASN A 205 -9.59 3.10 -22.75
N SER A 206 -9.99 2.70 -21.55
CA SER A 206 -9.47 1.49 -20.92
C SER A 206 -10.61 0.66 -20.34
N VAL A 207 -10.39 -0.64 -20.25
CA VAL A 207 -11.34 -1.59 -19.63
C VAL A 207 -10.56 -2.39 -18.60
N GLY A 208 -11.12 -2.53 -17.39
CA GLY A 208 -10.57 -3.35 -16.33
C GLY A 208 -11.56 -4.43 -15.90
N ILE A 209 -11.05 -5.64 -15.66
CA ILE A 209 -11.79 -6.75 -15.06
C ILE A 209 -11.10 -7.07 -13.75
N TYR A 210 -11.81 -6.91 -12.63
CA TYR A 210 -11.25 -7.06 -11.29
C TYR A 210 -11.97 -8.18 -10.55
N GLN A 211 -11.18 -9.12 -10.01
CA GLN A 211 -11.67 -10.20 -9.20
C GLN A 211 -11.01 -10.13 -7.82
N ARG A 212 -11.84 -10.07 -6.78
CA ARG A 212 -11.36 -10.15 -5.39
C ARG A 212 -11.20 -11.62 -4.98
N ASN A 213 -10.15 -11.89 -4.25
CA ASN A 213 -9.88 -13.19 -3.64
C ASN A 213 -9.53 -12.97 -2.16
N LEU A 214 -9.87 -13.92 -1.30
CA LEU A 214 -9.41 -13.87 0.09
C LEU A 214 -7.89 -13.99 0.13
N ALA A 215 -7.25 -12.98 0.73
CA ALA A 215 -5.81 -12.99 0.94
C ALA A 215 -5.44 -14.07 1.98
N ILE A 216 -4.26 -14.64 1.82
CA ILE A 216 -3.72 -15.60 2.76
C ILE A 216 -3.04 -14.81 3.87
N THR A 217 -3.72 -14.72 5.00
CA THR A 217 -3.28 -13.89 6.13
C THR A 217 -2.65 -14.67 7.26
N ASP A 218 -2.82 -16.01 7.29
CA ASP A 218 -2.29 -16.86 8.35
C ASP A 218 -1.17 -17.75 7.82
N PRO A 219 0.10 -17.40 8.05
CA PRO A 219 1.25 -18.18 7.56
C PRO A 219 1.37 -19.57 8.22
N THR A 220 0.63 -19.82 9.31
CA THR A 220 0.64 -21.13 9.97
C THR A 220 -0.28 -22.13 9.28
N LYS A 221 -1.26 -21.67 8.50
CA LYS A 221 -2.26 -22.51 7.83
C LYS A 221 -1.97 -22.72 6.36
N ARG A 222 -1.08 -21.94 5.77
CA ARG A 222 -0.82 -21.98 4.34
C ARG A 222 0.61 -21.52 4.02
N ASP A 223 1.17 -22.08 2.97
CA ASP A 223 2.45 -21.66 2.41
C ASP A 223 2.30 -20.31 1.69
N VAL A 224 2.42 -19.22 2.44
CA VAL A 224 2.30 -17.86 1.92
C VAL A 224 3.33 -17.58 0.83
N VAL A 225 4.56 -18.06 0.99
CA VAL A 225 5.64 -17.85 0.00
C VAL A 225 5.33 -18.64 -1.27
N GLY A 226 4.95 -19.90 -1.14
CA GLY A 226 4.57 -20.73 -2.28
C GLY A 226 3.38 -20.15 -3.05
N ASP A 227 2.39 -19.59 -2.36
CA ASP A 227 1.25 -18.96 -3.02
C ASP A 227 1.61 -17.62 -3.71
N GLN A 228 2.53 -16.85 -3.14
CA GLN A 228 3.07 -15.67 -3.81
C GLN A 228 3.86 -16.04 -5.07
N LEU A 229 4.64 -17.12 -5.04
CA LEU A 229 5.36 -17.62 -6.22
C LEU A 229 4.39 -18.12 -7.30
N LYS A 230 3.32 -18.81 -6.93
CA LYS A 230 2.26 -19.22 -7.86
C LYS A 230 1.58 -18.01 -8.51
N ALA A 231 1.28 -16.96 -7.73
CA ALA A 231 0.71 -15.73 -8.25
C ALA A 231 1.65 -15.03 -9.25
N ARG A 232 2.96 -15.00 -8.96
CA ARG A 232 3.97 -14.46 -9.90
C ARG A 232 4.08 -15.28 -11.17
N LEU A 233 4.08 -16.62 -11.08
CA LEU A 233 4.07 -17.51 -12.25
C LEU A 233 2.82 -17.31 -13.09
N PHE A 234 1.65 -17.29 -12.45
CA PHE A 234 0.38 -17.02 -13.15
C PHE A 234 0.42 -15.68 -13.90
N GLN A 235 0.86 -14.61 -13.22
CA GLN A 235 0.96 -13.29 -13.82
C GLN A 235 1.91 -13.27 -15.03
N ARG A 236 3.07 -13.93 -14.93
CA ARG A 236 4.05 -14.05 -16.00
C ARG A 236 3.47 -14.79 -17.21
N LEU A 237 2.92 -15.97 -16.99
CA LEU A 237 2.34 -16.81 -18.04
C LEU A 237 1.14 -16.14 -18.72
N ALA A 238 0.22 -15.56 -17.95
CA ALA A 238 -0.92 -14.83 -18.51
C ALA A 238 -0.49 -13.60 -19.32
N SER A 239 0.59 -12.92 -18.90
CA SER A 239 1.16 -11.79 -19.66
C SER A 239 1.83 -12.24 -20.94
N GLN A 240 2.47 -13.42 -20.97
CA GLN A 240 3.04 -14.02 -22.16
C GLN A 240 1.96 -14.38 -23.19
N GLU A 241 0.85 -14.97 -22.74
CA GLU A 241 -0.31 -15.25 -23.58
C GLU A 241 -0.87 -13.99 -24.26
N LEU A 242 -0.94 -12.89 -23.52
CA LEU A 242 -1.37 -11.60 -24.08
C LEU A 242 -0.35 -11.05 -25.09
N ALA A 243 0.94 -11.24 -24.82
CA ALA A 243 2.01 -10.79 -25.71
C ALA A 243 2.06 -11.58 -27.03
N MET A 244 1.75 -12.89 -26.99
CA MET A 244 1.70 -13.71 -28.22
C MET A 244 0.61 -13.25 -29.18
N LEU A 245 -0.54 -12.80 -28.69
CA LEU A 245 -1.61 -12.27 -29.52
C LEU A 245 -1.17 -11.03 -30.31
N ARG A 246 -0.29 -10.20 -29.75
CA ARG A 246 0.25 -9.01 -30.44
C ARG A 246 1.03 -9.37 -31.69
N ASN A 247 1.65 -10.56 -31.72
CA ASN A 247 2.41 -11.03 -32.87
C ASN A 247 1.52 -11.60 -33.99
N ASP A 248 0.27 -11.95 -33.69
CA ASP A 248 -0.67 -12.60 -34.61
C ASP A 248 -1.51 -11.62 -35.47
N ALA A 249 -1.31 -10.33 -35.32
CA ALA A 249 -2.08 -9.24 -35.97
C ALA A 249 -3.63 -9.38 -35.85
N LYS A 250 -4.09 -10.14 -34.85
CA LYS A 250 -5.52 -10.37 -34.56
C LYS A 250 -5.94 -9.71 -33.27
N GLU A 251 -5.07 -8.90 -32.66
CA GLU A 251 -5.35 -8.22 -31.43
C GLU A 251 -6.39 -7.11 -31.61
N GLU A 252 -7.33 -7.03 -30.70
CA GLU A 252 -8.36 -6.00 -30.66
C GLU A 252 -8.03 -4.88 -29.66
N PHE A 253 -6.80 -4.88 -29.09
CA PHE A 253 -6.33 -3.93 -28.09
C PHE A 253 -4.88 -3.47 -28.35
N ILE A 254 -4.58 -2.28 -27.91
CA ILE A 254 -3.23 -1.66 -28.02
C ILE A 254 -2.28 -2.27 -26.97
N THR A 255 -2.79 -2.48 -25.77
CA THR A 255 -2.04 -3.08 -24.65
C THR A 255 -2.99 -3.79 -23.70
N ALA A 256 -2.50 -4.84 -23.06
CA ALA A 256 -3.20 -5.52 -22.00
C ALA A 256 -2.19 -5.99 -20.94
N THR A 257 -2.60 -5.95 -19.68
CA THR A 257 -1.80 -6.36 -18.53
C THR A 257 -2.61 -7.23 -17.58
N VAL A 258 -1.91 -8.16 -16.92
CA VAL A 258 -2.48 -8.98 -15.85
C VAL A 258 -1.69 -8.70 -14.59
N SER A 259 -2.37 -8.48 -13.48
CA SER A 259 -1.73 -8.33 -12.18
C SER A 259 -2.46 -9.14 -11.11
N TYR A 260 -1.69 -9.57 -10.12
CA TYR A 260 -2.19 -10.15 -8.88
C TYR A 260 -1.46 -9.48 -7.72
N SER A 261 -2.20 -8.79 -6.87
CA SER A 261 -1.62 -7.96 -5.81
C SER A 261 -2.56 -7.83 -4.60
N PRO A 262 -2.04 -7.51 -3.42
CA PRO A 262 -2.87 -7.14 -2.29
C PRO A 262 -3.78 -5.96 -2.64
N LEU A 263 -5.08 -6.10 -2.33
CA LEU A 263 -6.06 -5.03 -2.48
C LEU A 263 -6.28 -4.28 -1.16
N VAL A 264 -6.66 -5.03 -0.14
CA VAL A 264 -6.77 -4.58 1.25
C VAL A 264 -6.40 -5.75 2.16
N ARG A 265 -6.34 -5.53 3.47
CA ARG A 265 -5.76 -6.46 4.44
C ARG A 265 -6.17 -7.93 4.29
N GLN A 266 -7.42 -8.21 3.92
CA GLN A 266 -7.95 -9.58 3.82
C GLN A 266 -8.26 -10.02 2.39
N TYR A 267 -7.97 -9.18 1.41
CA TYR A 267 -8.31 -9.45 0.03
C TYR A 267 -7.16 -9.11 -0.90
N ASP A 268 -6.87 -10.03 -1.81
CA ASP A 268 -6.06 -9.81 -2.98
C ASP A 268 -6.94 -9.52 -4.20
N GLN A 269 -6.37 -8.92 -5.23
CA GLN A 269 -7.03 -8.61 -6.48
C GLN A 269 -6.27 -9.26 -7.64
N ASN A 270 -7.00 -9.96 -8.47
CA ASN A 270 -6.58 -10.30 -9.83
C ASN A 270 -7.20 -9.26 -10.77
N ALA A 271 -6.36 -8.52 -11.48
CA ALA A 271 -6.80 -7.49 -12.41
C ALA A 271 -6.32 -7.78 -13.82
N TRP A 272 -7.21 -7.57 -14.80
CA TRP A 272 -6.94 -7.62 -16.23
C TRP A 272 -7.33 -6.26 -16.80
N ASP A 273 -6.33 -5.46 -17.12
CA ASP A 273 -6.52 -4.11 -17.66
C ASP A 273 -6.08 -4.08 -19.13
N PHE A 274 -6.87 -3.48 -19.99
CA PHE A 274 -6.54 -3.37 -21.40
C PHE A 274 -7.05 -2.07 -22.02
N VAL A 275 -6.33 -1.62 -23.05
CA VAL A 275 -6.67 -0.43 -23.84
C VAL A 275 -7.11 -0.93 -25.22
N PRO A 276 -8.42 -0.94 -25.54
CA PRO A 276 -8.92 -1.38 -26.84
C PRO A 276 -8.57 -0.40 -27.95
N TYR A 277 -8.48 -0.86 -29.18
CA TYR A 277 -8.52 0.05 -30.33
C TYR A 277 -9.88 0.76 -30.38
N ALA A 278 -9.90 1.99 -30.90
CA ALA A 278 -11.12 2.78 -30.99
C ALA A 278 -12.22 2.03 -31.76
N GLY A 279 -13.41 1.90 -31.14
CA GLY A 279 -14.56 1.16 -31.68
C GLY A 279 -14.45 -0.36 -31.56
N LYS A 280 -13.40 -0.88 -30.90
CA LYS A 280 -13.15 -2.32 -30.70
C LYS A 280 -13.37 -2.79 -29.26
N GLU A 281 -14.01 -1.98 -28.43
CA GLU A 281 -14.17 -2.23 -26.99
C GLU A 281 -14.83 -3.59 -26.70
N GLN A 282 -15.91 -3.92 -27.45
CA GLN A 282 -16.59 -5.21 -27.28
C GLN A 282 -15.76 -6.39 -27.79
N ALA A 283 -15.05 -6.21 -28.91
CA ALA A 283 -14.21 -7.26 -29.49
C ALA A 283 -13.03 -7.57 -28.55
N ALA A 284 -12.35 -6.54 -28.06
CA ALA A 284 -11.28 -6.67 -27.08
C ALA A 284 -11.76 -7.36 -25.79
N LEU A 285 -12.90 -6.95 -25.25
CA LEU A 285 -13.47 -7.59 -24.05
C LEU A 285 -13.75 -9.09 -24.30
N LYS A 286 -14.36 -9.44 -25.43
CA LYS A 286 -14.60 -10.85 -25.78
C LYS A 286 -13.30 -11.63 -25.90
N GLN A 287 -12.28 -11.04 -26.50
CA GLN A 287 -10.97 -11.68 -26.66
C GLN A 287 -10.31 -11.94 -25.32
N ILE A 288 -10.27 -10.96 -24.42
CA ILE A 288 -9.72 -11.11 -23.06
C ILE A 288 -10.49 -12.16 -22.24
N LEU A 289 -11.82 -12.15 -22.33
CA LEU A 289 -12.65 -13.15 -21.64
C LEU A 289 -12.42 -14.57 -22.19
N ALA A 290 -12.24 -14.72 -23.50
CA ALA A 290 -11.93 -16.01 -24.11
C ALA A 290 -10.56 -16.56 -23.65
N ILE A 291 -9.56 -15.69 -23.52
CA ILE A 291 -8.22 -16.07 -23.00
C ILE A 291 -8.35 -16.52 -21.56
N ARG A 292 -9.02 -15.74 -20.71
CA ARG A 292 -9.23 -16.10 -19.31
C ARG A 292 -9.95 -17.43 -19.16
N GLU A 293 -10.98 -17.67 -19.96
CA GLU A 293 -11.73 -18.92 -19.96
C GLU A 293 -10.88 -20.10 -20.43
N ARG A 294 -10.05 -19.90 -21.48
CA ARG A 294 -9.10 -20.92 -21.93
C ARG A 294 -8.09 -21.28 -20.83
N ILE A 295 -7.47 -20.27 -20.22
CA ILE A 295 -6.51 -20.50 -19.11
C ILE A 295 -7.20 -21.23 -17.95
N TYR A 296 -8.43 -20.84 -17.60
CA TYR A 296 -9.18 -21.50 -16.53
C TYR A 296 -9.47 -22.98 -16.81
N ARG A 297 -9.85 -23.32 -18.06
CA ARG A 297 -10.22 -24.68 -18.43
C ARG A 297 -9.04 -25.60 -18.76
N GLN A 298 -8.02 -25.04 -19.40
CA GLN A 298 -6.92 -25.81 -20.01
C GLN A 298 -5.59 -25.60 -19.31
N GLY A 299 -5.47 -24.54 -18.51
CA GLY A 299 -4.20 -24.14 -17.92
C GLY A 299 -3.26 -23.52 -18.96
N PHE A 300 -1.98 -23.57 -18.66
CA PHE A 300 -0.89 -23.14 -19.53
C PHE A 300 -0.22 -24.35 -20.17
N ASP A 301 0.49 -24.13 -21.27
CA ASP A 301 1.33 -25.16 -21.87
C ASP A 301 2.44 -25.58 -20.89
N SER A 302 2.77 -26.89 -20.90
CA SER A 302 3.72 -27.44 -19.94
C SER A 302 5.16 -26.98 -20.18
N GLU A 303 5.55 -26.77 -21.43
CA GLU A 303 6.87 -26.28 -21.76
C GLU A 303 7.01 -24.80 -21.38
N GLU A 304 6.01 -23.98 -21.69
CA GLU A 304 5.96 -22.57 -21.27
C GLU A 304 5.96 -22.41 -19.75
N PHE A 305 5.26 -23.32 -19.05
CA PHE A 305 5.25 -23.33 -17.58
C PHE A 305 6.63 -23.63 -17.00
N GLU A 306 7.34 -24.66 -17.49
CA GLU A 306 8.69 -24.97 -17.02
C GLU A 306 9.68 -23.87 -17.34
N GLN A 307 9.60 -23.23 -18.52
CA GLN A 307 10.43 -22.08 -18.88
C GLN A 307 10.18 -20.88 -17.95
N ALA A 308 8.92 -20.58 -17.66
CA ALA A 308 8.55 -19.49 -16.75
C ALA A 308 9.01 -19.75 -15.31
N LYS A 309 8.94 -21.02 -14.87
CA LYS A 309 9.41 -21.45 -13.55
C LYS A 309 10.94 -21.33 -13.44
N GLU A 310 11.67 -21.77 -14.43
CA GLU A 310 13.14 -21.65 -14.49
C GLU A 310 13.57 -20.17 -14.51
N ALA A 311 12.90 -19.34 -15.31
CA ALA A 311 13.15 -17.91 -15.34
C ALA A 311 12.91 -17.23 -13.98
N LEU A 312 11.80 -17.58 -13.29
CA LEU A 312 11.52 -17.08 -11.96
C LEU A 312 12.55 -17.55 -10.93
N TYR A 313 12.97 -18.81 -11.00
CA TYR A 313 14.02 -19.34 -10.13
C TYR A 313 15.33 -18.57 -10.30
N ASN A 314 15.77 -18.35 -11.54
CA ASN A 314 17.00 -17.62 -11.84
C ASN A 314 16.94 -16.15 -11.40
N GLU A 315 15.77 -15.53 -11.43
CA GLU A 315 15.52 -14.19 -10.89
C GLU A 315 15.61 -14.15 -9.36
N MET A 316 15.10 -15.19 -8.69
CA MET A 316 15.08 -15.25 -7.23
C MET A 316 16.39 -15.74 -6.59
N LYS A 317 17.15 -16.55 -7.30
CA LYS A 317 18.38 -17.18 -6.78
C LYS A 317 19.38 -16.18 -6.20
N PRO A 318 19.74 -15.06 -6.86
CA PRO A 318 20.65 -14.08 -6.29
C PRO A 318 20.15 -13.43 -4.98
N LEU A 319 18.83 -13.33 -4.82
CA LEU A 319 18.20 -12.79 -3.61
C LEU A 319 18.22 -13.78 -2.43
N MET A 320 18.42 -15.06 -2.72
CA MET A 320 18.51 -16.12 -1.69
C MET A 320 19.97 -16.36 -1.27
N GLU A 321 20.94 -15.94 -2.08
CA GLU A 321 22.38 -16.14 -1.86
C GLU A 321 23.06 -14.87 -1.30
N SER A 322 22.33 -13.73 -1.22
CA SER A 322 22.77 -12.47 -0.61
C SER A 322 22.34 -12.40 0.86
#